data_ff43fee958778c23804699dd6ac6b027
#
_entry.id   ff43fee958778c23804699dd6ac6b027
#
_cell.length_a   1.000
_cell.length_b   1.000
_cell.length_c   1.000
_cell.angle_alpha   90.00
_cell.angle_beta   90.00
_cell.angle_gamma   90.00
#
_symmetry.space_group_name_H-M   'P 1'
#
loop_
_entity.id
_entity.type
_entity.pdbx_description
1 polymer ?
#
loop_
_entity_poly.entity_id
_entity_poly.type
_entity_poly.pdbx_seq_one_letter_code
_entity_poly.pdbx_strand_id
1 'polypeptide(L)'
;MKNVLVTGAAGFIGKKLVLALSEAGYKVVAFTGDLTQQKTFEQLDSTEVEFVFHLAGRTFVPDSWHEPADFERVNVGGTMNVLDFCRCRKIPLTYVSAYLYGIPSKLPINECDEITPNNPYALSKFMAESVCKFYAEYYSIPVTIIRPFNIYGAGQKPHFLIPEIIAQVHKKNTIKLKDLNPRRDYLYVDDLVEALLLTMGPSQGCHIYNIGYGSSLSVAEIVHAIQIVAGTTLPVLSENLARENEISDVYADISLANKQLNWRPRTSFAEGIKNIFLTGVYAA
;
A
#
# COMPACT_ATOMS: atom_id res chain seq x y z
N MET A 1 -7.09 -27.39 -0.63
CA MET A 1 -6.79 -25.98 -0.94
C MET A 1 -6.35 -25.32 0.35
N LYS A 2 -5.28 -24.54 0.28
CA LYS A 2 -4.79 -23.77 1.44
C LYS A 2 -5.69 -22.57 1.69
N ASN A 3 -6.09 -22.37 2.94
CA ASN A 3 -6.90 -21.20 3.30
C ASN A 3 -5.98 -20.02 3.63
N VAL A 4 -6.24 -18.88 3.02
CA VAL A 4 -5.50 -17.63 3.23
C VAL A 4 -6.44 -16.58 3.80
N LEU A 5 -6.14 -16.10 5.00
CA LEU A 5 -6.90 -15.01 5.62
C LEU A 5 -6.43 -13.66 5.06
N VAL A 6 -7.37 -12.84 4.62
CA VAL A 6 -7.09 -11.48 4.16
C VAL A 6 -7.90 -10.49 4.98
N THR A 7 -7.23 -9.68 5.79
CA THR A 7 -7.87 -8.52 6.40
C THR A 7 -7.81 -7.34 5.42
N GLY A 8 -8.84 -6.49 5.42
CA GLY A 8 -8.93 -5.40 4.43
C GLY A 8 -9.27 -5.88 3.00
N ALA A 9 -9.83 -7.08 2.86
CA ALA A 9 -10.21 -7.71 1.59
C ALA A 9 -11.12 -6.84 0.70
N ALA A 10 -11.98 -6.00 1.31
CA ALA A 10 -12.87 -5.08 0.59
C ALA A 10 -12.20 -3.78 0.13
N GLY A 11 -10.96 -3.52 0.55
CA GLY A 11 -10.17 -2.34 0.18
C GLY A 11 -9.65 -2.37 -1.26
N PHE A 12 -9.03 -1.27 -1.69
CA PHE A 12 -8.46 -1.11 -3.03
C PHE A 12 -7.47 -2.23 -3.39
N ILE A 13 -6.44 -2.41 -2.56
CA ILE A 13 -5.43 -3.46 -2.76
C ILE A 13 -6.04 -4.84 -2.45
N GLY A 14 -6.86 -4.94 -1.38
CA GLY A 14 -7.43 -6.19 -0.91
C GLY A 14 -8.28 -6.90 -1.96
N LYS A 15 -9.11 -6.18 -2.72
CA LYS A 15 -9.93 -6.77 -3.80
C LYS A 15 -9.06 -7.41 -4.89
N LYS A 16 -7.97 -6.77 -5.26
CA LYS A 16 -7.02 -7.28 -6.26
C LYS A 16 -6.28 -8.52 -5.73
N LEU A 17 -5.84 -8.48 -4.47
CA LEU A 17 -5.17 -9.61 -3.83
C LEU A 17 -6.11 -10.82 -3.70
N VAL A 18 -7.37 -10.61 -3.31
CA VAL A 18 -8.38 -11.68 -3.23
C VAL A 18 -8.58 -12.37 -4.58
N LEU A 19 -8.68 -11.58 -5.66
CA LEU A 19 -8.81 -12.12 -7.01
C LEU A 19 -7.57 -12.95 -7.38
N ALA A 20 -6.37 -12.39 -7.24
CA ALA A 20 -5.12 -13.05 -7.58
C ALA A 20 -4.88 -14.34 -6.77
N LEU A 21 -5.21 -14.34 -5.47
CA LEU A 21 -5.15 -15.55 -4.63
C LEU A 21 -6.12 -16.63 -5.12
N SER A 22 -7.34 -16.24 -5.50
CA SER A 22 -8.34 -17.19 -6.01
C SER A 22 -7.91 -17.79 -7.36
N GLU A 23 -7.35 -16.98 -8.26
CA GLU A 23 -6.79 -17.42 -9.54
C GLU A 23 -5.58 -18.36 -9.34
N ALA A 24 -4.78 -18.14 -8.29
CA ALA A 24 -3.68 -19.02 -7.90
C ALA A 24 -4.13 -20.30 -7.17
N GLY A 25 -5.43 -20.54 -7.01
CA GLY A 25 -6.00 -21.75 -6.43
C GLY A 25 -6.07 -21.78 -4.89
N TYR A 26 -5.92 -20.62 -4.22
CA TYR A 26 -6.11 -20.52 -2.77
C TYR A 26 -7.59 -20.30 -2.43
N LYS A 27 -8.00 -20.79 -1.27
CA LYS A 27 -9.30 -20.46 -0.69
C LYS A 27 -9.15 -19.21 0.18
N VAL A 28 -9.74 -18.12 -0.23
CA VAL A 28 -9.62 -16.84 0.49
C VAL A 28 -10.68 -16.75 1.59
N VAL A 29 -10.24 -16.47 2.81
CA VAL A 29 -11.07 -16.13 3.97
C VAL A 29 -10.98 -14.61 4.16
N ALA A 30 -12.01 -13.89 3.71
CA ALA A 30 -12.08 -12.44 3.90
C ALA A 30 -12.51 -12.13 5.35
N PHE A 31 -11.65 -11.44 6.10
CA PHE A 31 -12.00 -11.00 7.45
C PHE A 31 -12.92 -9.77 7.40
N THR A 32 -14.10 -9.89 7.96
CA THR A 32 -15.12 -8.83 7.99
C THR A 32 -15.39 -8.29 9.40
N GLY A 33 -14.69 -8.82 10.42
CA GLY A 33 -14.82 -8.40 11.80
C GLY A 33 -14.12 -7.07 12.10
N ASP A 34 -14.44 -6.51 13.27
CA ASP A 34 -13.70 -5.36 13.82
C ASP A 34 -12.35 -5.83 14.35
N LEU A 35 -11.26 -5.38 13.73
CA LEU A 35 -9.88 -5.71 14.13
C LEU A 35 -9.56 -5.33 15.56
N THR A 36 -10.21 -4.30 16.10
CA THR A 36 -9.94 -3.81 17.46
C THR A 36 -10.56 -4.70 18.55
N GLN A 37 -11.38 -5.65 18.15
CA GLN A 37 -12.08 -6.58 19.04
C GLN A 37 -11.52 -8.00 18.88
N GLN A 38 -10.70 -8.45 19.82
CA GLN A 38 -10.09 -9.79 19.77
C GLN A 38 -11.12 -10.91 19.58
N LYS A 39 -12.29 -10.81 20.21
CA LYS A 39 -13.39 -11.79 20.10
C LYS A 39 -13.89 -12.00 18.66
N THR A 40 -13.67 -11.05 17.74
CA THR A 40 -14.09 -11.20 16.35
C THR A 40 -13.27 -12.24 15.59
N PHE A 41 -12.10 -12.63 16.12
CA PHE A 41 -11.27 -13.71 15.56
C PHE A 41 -11.78 -15.11 15.98
N GLU A 42 -12.63 -15.25 17.00
CA GLU A 42 -13.24 -16.51 17.42
C GLU A 42 -14.09 -17.14 16.30
N GLN A 43 -14.69 -16.32 15.44
CA GLN A 43 -15.42 -16.80 14.25
C GLN A 43 -14.54 -17.61 13.28
N LEU A 44 -13.21 -17.51 13.40
CA LEU A 44 -12.25 -18.25 12.59
C LEU A 44 -11.74 -19.54 13.28
N ASP A 45 -12.24 -19.89 14.47
CA ASP A 45 -11.70 -21.00 15.25
C ASP A 45 -11.83 -22.36 14.55
N SER A 46 -12.88 -22.55 13.76
CA SER A 46 -13.08 -23.75 12.95
C SER A 46 -12.40 -23.72 11.58
N THR A 47 -11.74 -22.61 11.23
CA THR A 47 -11.12 -22.42 9.92
C THR A 47 -9.62 -22.70 10.00
N GLU A 48 -9.14 -23.68 9.26
CA GLU A 48 -7.72 -23.95 9.09
C GLU A 48 -7.08 -22.87 8.20
N VAL A 49 -6.53 -21.80 8.80
CA VAL A 49 -5.79 -20.75 8.09
C VAL A 49 -4.31 -21.10 8.07
N GLU A 50 -3.69 -21.03 6.90
CA GLU A 50 -2.26 -21.35 6.73
C GLU A 50 -1.39 -20.11 6.50
N PHE A 51 -1.97 -18.99 6.11
CA PHE A 51 -1.29 -17.74 5.86
C PHE A 51 -2.20 -16.54 6.09
N VAL A 52 -1.63 -15.41 6.53
CA VAL A 52 -2.38 -14.17 6.75
C VAL A 52 -1.78 -13.02 5.95
N PHE A 53 -2.62 -12.33 5.17
CA PHE A 53 -2.33 -11.01 4.64
C PHE A 53 -3.06 -9.96 5.46
N HIS A 54 -2.31 -9.08 6.11
CA HIS A 54 -2.86 -8.01 6.92
C HIS A 54 -2.75 -6.67 6.21
N LEU A 55 -3.84 -6.29 5.50
CA LEU A 55 -3.95 -5.04 4.75
C LEU A 55 -4.88 -4.03 5.43
N ALA A 56 -5.72 -4.49 6.36
CA ALA A 56 -6.68 -3.62 7.02
C ALA A 56 -5.98 -2.56 7.87
N GLY A 57 -6.53 -1.35 7.84
CA GLY A 57 -6.06 -0.21 8.61
C GLY A 57 -6.66 1.09 8.12
N ARG A 58 -6.56 2.14 8.90
CA ARG A 58 -6.87 3.51 8.49
C ARG A 58 -5.68 4.08 7.74
N THR A 59 -5.91 4.74 6.59
CA THR A 59 -4.84 5.13 5.65
C THR A 59 -4.86 6.59 5.21
N PHE A 60 -5.96 7.32 5.42
CA PHE A 60 -6.08 8.68 4.91
C PHE A 60 -5.39 9.68 5.85
N VAL A 61 -4.23 10.18 5.42
CA VAL A 61 -3.36 11.05 6.22
C VAL A 61 -4.08 12.28 6.80
N PRO A 62 -4.92 13.04 6.06
CA PRO A 62 -5.65 14.16 6.65
C PRO A 62 -6.48 13.79 7.87
N ASP A 63 -7.21 12.66 7.84
CA ASP A 63 -8.00 12.21 8.99
C ASP A 63 -7.13 11.89 10.20
N SER A 64 -5.89 11.45 9.99
CA SER A 64 -5.00 11.09 11.09
C SER A 64 -4.63 12.27 12.00
N TRP A 65 -4.67 13.48 11.48
CA TRP A 65 -4.44 14.69 12.26
C TRP A 65 -5.64 15.06 13.14
N HIS A 66 -6.84 14.66 12.73
CA HIS A 66 -8.08 14.91 13.49
C HIS A 66 -8.39 13.81 14.50
N GLU A 67 -8.03 12.56 14.15
CA GLU A 67 -8.37 11.38 14.95
C GLU A 67 -7.14 10.48 15.22
N PRO A 68 -6.02 11.00 15.77
CA PRO A 68 -4.79 10.23 15.91
C PRO A 68 -4.95 8.97 16.77
N ALA A 69 -5.68 9.05 17.87
CA ALA A 69 -5.93 7.92 18.76
C ALA A 69 -6.69 6.77 18.07
N ASP A 70 -7.58 7.09 17.12
CA ASP A 70 -8.30 6.06 16.37
C ASP A 70 -7.38 5.35 15.36
N PHE A 71 -6.40 6.07 14.80
CA PHE A 71 -5.36 5.47 13.97
C PHE A 71 -4.48 4.50 14.78
N GLU A 72 -4.07 4.87 16.00
CA GLU A 72 -3.32 3.98 16.88
C GLU A 72 -4.17 2.76 17.27
N ARG A 73 -5.40 2.97 17.71
CA ARG A 73 -6.30 1.90 18.11
C ARG A 73 -6.51 0.88 16.98
N VAL A 74 -6.74 1.34 15.75
CA VAL A 74 -7.00 0.47 14.60
C VAL A 74 -5.71 -0.12 14.06
N ASN A 75 -4.69 0.72 13.76
CA ASN A 75 -3.49 0.26 13.07
C ASN A 75 -2.53 -0.50 13.99
N VAL A 76 -2.41 -0.13 15.27
CA VAL A 76 -1.55 -0.81 16.22
C VAL A 76 -2.32 -1.90 16.96
N GLY A 77 -3.43 -1.54 17.63
CA GLY A 77 -4.26 -2.49 18.38
C GLY A 77 -4.84 -3.59 17.50
N GLY A 78 -5.35 -3.22 16.32
CA GLY A 78 -5.81 -4.19 15.33
C GLY A 78 -4.71 -5.14 14.84
N THR A 79 -3.50 -4.63 14.58
CA THR A 79 -2.34 -5.46 14.21
C THR A 79 -1.94 -6.41 15.33
N MET A 80 -1.99 -5.97 16.59
CA MET A 80 -1.72 -6.85 17.75
C MET A 80 -2.69 -8.03 17.79
N ASN A 81 -3.98 -7.80 17.59
CA ASN A 81 -4.98 -8.86 17.59
C ASN A 81 -4.76 -9.87 16.43
N VAL A 82 -4.37 -9.39 15.23
CA VAL A 82 -3.99 -10.27 14.11
C VAL A 82 -2.74 -11.09 14.44
N LEU A 83 -1.73 -10.48 15.05
CA LEU A 83 -0.50 -11.16 15.45
C LEU A 83 -0.76 -12.19 16.56
N ASP A 84 -1.64 -11.92 17.52
CA ASP A 84 -2.04 -12.89 18.53
C ASP A 84 -2.78 -14.08 17.91
N PHE A 85 -3.66 -13.84 16.94
CA PHE A 85 -4.27 -14.92 16.15
C PHE A 85 -3.22 -15.77 15.45
N CYS A 86 -2.20 -15.14 14.81
CA CYS A 86 -1.09 -15.86 14.17
C CYS A 86 -0.26 -16.64 15.19
N ARG A 87 0.05 -16.02 16.33
CA ARG A 87 0.84 -16.64 17.42
C ARG A 87 0.20 -17.90 17.96
N CYS A 88 -1.09 -17.87 18.26
CA CYS A 88 -1.81 -19.02 18.81
C CYS A 88 -1.84 -20.21 17.84
N ARG A 89 -1.72 -19.97 16.51
CA ARG A 89 -1.80 -20.97 15.46
C ARG A 89 -0.49 -21.23 14.73
N LYS A 90 0.56 -20.51 15.07
CA LYS A 90 1.89 -20.54 14.41
C LYS A 90 1.80 -20.28 12.90
N ILE A 91 1.00 -19.28 12.51
CA ILE A 91 0.72 -18.93 11.12
C ILE A 91 1.61 -17.77 10.69
N PRO A 92 2.28 -17.83 9.53
CA PRO A 92 3.04 -16.73 8.96
C PRO A 92 2.12 -15.57 8.53
N LEU A 93 2.68 -14.35 8.60
CA LEU A 93 1.97 -13.09 8.32
C LEU A 93 2.75 -12.23 7.32
N THR A 94 2.06 -11.68 6.32
CA THR A 94 2.52 -10.51 5.58
C THR A 94 1.71 -9.28 6.00
N TYR A 95 2.41 -8.29 6.56
CA TYR A 95 1.87 -7.01 6.97
C TYR A 95 2.15 -5.93 5.91
N VAL A 96 1.10 -5.26 5.45
CA VAL A 96 1.24 -4.12 4.54
C VAL A 96 1.35 -2.84 5.37
N SER A 97 2.56 -2.32 5.42
CA SER A 97 2.91 -1.06 6.07
C SER A 97 2.67 0.13 5.13
N ALA A 98 3.57 1.10 5.11
CA ALA A 98 3.52 2.27 4.27
C ALA A 98 4.93 2.84 4.04
N TYR A 99 5.04 3.92 3.25
CA TYR A 99 6.17 4.80 3.26
C TYR A 99 6.27 5.53 4.61
N LEU A 100 7.37 5.32 5.35
CA LEU A 100 7.52 5.80 6.74
C LEU A 100 8.74 6.70 6.95
N TYR A 101 9.56 6.88 5.93
CA TYR A 101 10.91 7.46 6.07
C TYR A 101 10.93 8.99 6.27
N GLY A 102 9.76 9.66 6.11
CA GLY A 102 9.71 11.12 6.20
C GLY A 102 10.50 11.79 5.08
N ILE A 103 11.27 12.84 5.40
CA ILE A 103 12.14 13.52 4.43
C ILE A 103 13.43 12.71 4.30
N PRO A 104 13.71 12.11 3.12
CA PRO A 104 14.89 11.27 2.95
C PRO A 104 16.18 12.10 2.93
N SER A 105 17.24 11.59 3.57
CA SER A 105 18.57 12.18 3.50
C SER A 105 19.32 11.85 2.20
N LYS A 106 18.91 10.78 1.52
CA LYS A 106 19.47 10.30 0.25
C LYS A 106 18.41 9.55 -0.57
N LEU A 107 18.66 9.39 -1.85
CA LEU A 107 17.86 8.60 -2.78
C LEU A 107 18.76 7.64 -3.58
N PRO A 108 18.29 6.44 -3.94
CA PRO A 108 17.03 5.81 -3.54
C PRO A 108 17.00 5.47 -2.05
N ILE A 109 15.78 5.31 -1.48
CA ILE A 109 15.55 4.97 -0.08
C ILE A 109 15.58 3.45 0.08
N ASN A 110 16.44 2.94 0.97
CA ASN A 110 16.49 1.51 1.30
C ASN A 110 15.86 1.19 2.66
N GLU A 111 15.65 -0.11 2.94
CA GLU A 111 14.95 -0.58 4.13
C GLU A 111 15.68 -0.28 5.45
N CYS A 112 17.00 -0.03 5.39
CA CYS A 112 17.83 0.31 6.55
C CYS A 112 17.90 1.82 6.82
N ASP A 113 17.35 2.66 5.93
CA ASP A 113 17.35 4.09 6.15
C ASP A 113 16.46 4.46 7.34
N GLU A 114 16.80 5.57 7.98
CA GLU A 114 16.12 6.04 9.19
C GLU A 114 14.62 6.27 8.93
N ILE A 115 13.80 5.83 9.88
CA ILE A 115 12.34 6.04 9.84
C ILE A 115 12.02 7.25 10.71
N THR A 116 11.52 8.30 10.10
CA THR A 116 11.14 9.56 10.75
C THR A 116 9.70 9.92 10.42
N PRO A 117 8.71 9.28 11.08
CA PRO A 117 7.30 9.54 10.81
C PRO A 117 6.95 11.01 11.02
N ASN A 118 6.39 11.66 10.02
CA ASN A 118 6.07 13.08 10.03
C ASN A 118 4.56 13.36 10.12
N ASN A 119 3.74 12.34 10.35
CA ASN A 119 2.29 12.45 10.55
C ASN A 119 1.78 11.28 11.39
N PRO A 120 0.58 11.40 12.04
CA PRO A 120 0.05 10.37 12.94
C PRO A 120 -0.22 9.03 12.24
N TYR A 121 -0.60 9.03 10.96
CA TYR A 121 -0.74 7.79 10.20
C TYR A 121 0.60 7.04 10.08
N ALA A 122 1.65 7.74 9.64
CA ALA A 122 2.98 7.13 9.52
C ALA A 122 3.49 6.63 10.87
N LEU A 123 3.25 7.39 11.96
CA LEU A 123 3.59 6.96 13.31
C LEU A 123 2.87 5.67 13.70
N SER A 124 1.55 5.58 13.49
CA SER A 124 0.77 4.38 13.82
C SER A 124 1.24 3.15 13.04
N LYS A 125 1.63 3.32 11.77
CA LYS A 125 2.18 2.23 10.94
C LYS A 125 3.57 1.81 11.43
N PHE A 126 4.42 2.74 11.83
CA PHE A 126 5.74 2.46 12.41
C PHE A 126 5.64 1.70 13.74
N MET A 127 4.72 2.12 14.62
CA MET A 127 4.44 1.40 15.86
C MET A 127 3.97 -0.04 15.58
N ALA A 128 3.09 -0.23 14.59
CA ALA A 128 2.64 -1.56 14.19
C ALA A 128 3.78 -2.42 13.62
N GLU A 129 4.72 -1.85 12.83
CA GLU A 129 5.93 -2.57 12.42
C GLU A 129 6.79 -3.01 13.62
N SER A 130 6.90 -2.15 14.63
CA SER A 130 7.67 -2.48 15.84
C SER A 130 7.05 -3.66 16.58
N VAL A 131 5.71 -3.72 16.65
CA VAL A 131 5.00 -4.89 17.21
C VAL A 131 5.21 -6.12 16.33
N CYS A 132 5.15 -6.01 15.00
CA CYS A 132 5.44 -7.12 14.10
C CYS A 132 6.84 -7.72 14.32
N LYS A 133 7.87 -6.86 14.43
CA LYS A 133 9.25 -7.27 14.73
C LYS A 133 9.36 -8.00 16.07
N PHE A 134 8.73 -7.46 17.10
CA PHE A 134 8.70 -8.08 18.43
C PHE A 134 8.08 -9.48 18.39
N TYR A 135 6.94 -9.66 17.71
CA TYR A 135 6.30 -10.97 17.58
C TYR A 135 7.14 -11.97 16.79
N ALA A 136 7.81 -11.51 15.73
CA ALA A 136 8.72 -12.37 14.97
C ALA A 136 9.91 -12.85 15.82
N GLU A 137 10.50 -11.96 16.60
CA GLU A 137 11.68 -12.24 17.41
C GLU A 137 11.35 -13.13 18.62
N TYR A 138 10.34 -12.75 19.40
CA TYR A 138 10.08 -13.39 20.70
C TYR A 138 9.07 -14.53 20.65
N TYR A 139 8.18 -14.55 19.66
CA TYR A 139 7.19 -15.62 19.48
C TYR A 139 7.47 -16.51 18.26
N SER A 140 8.57 -16.26 17.53
CA SER A 140 9.00 -17.05 16.38
C SER A 140 7.92 -17.17 15.27
N ILE A 141 7.13 -16.11 15.08
CA ILE A 141 6.15 -16.03 13.97
C ILE A 141 6.90 -15.49 12.75
N PRO A 142 6.89 -16.16 11.60
CA PRO A 142 7.42 -15.58 10.38
C PRO A 142 6.60 -14.35 9.96
N VAL A 143 7.24 -13.19 9.90
CA VAL A 143 6.59 -11.93 9.50
C VAL A 143 7.33 -11.31 8.32
N THR A 144 6.59 -11.00 7.27
CA THR A 144 7.08 -10.14 6.19
C THR A 144 6.38 -8.79 6.25
N ILE A 145 7.15 -7.72 6.28
CA ILE A 145 6.65 -6.34 6.25
C ILE A 145 6.89 -5.77 4.85
N ILE A 146 5.83 -5.37 4.19
CA ILE A 146 5.88 -4.68 2.90
C ILE A 146 5.67 -3.19 3.15
N ARG A 147 6.61 -2.35 2.69
CA ARG A 147 6.52 -0.90 2.67
C ARG A 147 6.23 -0.42 1.25
N PRO A 148 4.95 -0.36 0.85
CA PRO A 148 4.60 0.14 -0.46
C PRO A 148 4.85 1.65 -0.55
N PHE A 149 5.36 2.10 -1.71
CA PHE A 149 5.40 3.52 -2.04
C PHE A 149 4.03 3.97 -2.55
N ASN A 150 3.90 4.88 -3.52
CA ASN A 150 2.56 5.35 -3.89
C ASN A 150 1.91 4.38 -4.87
N ILE A 151 0.94 3.64 -4.38
CA ILE A 151 0.21 2.65 -5.19
C ILE A 151 -0.94 3.34 -5.92
N TYR A 152 -1.08 3.02 -7.21
CA TYR A 152 -2.17 3.52 -8.04
C TYR A 152 -2.80 2.42 -8.88
N GLY A 153 -4.03 2.64 -9.35
CA GLY A 153 -4.74 1.69 -10.20
C GLY A 153 -6.24 1.91 -10.20
N ALA A 154 -6.95 1.10 -11.00
CA ALA A 154 -8.39 1.15 -11.09
C ALA A 154 -9.07 0.80 -9.75
N GLY A 155 -10.03 1.64 -9.33
CA GLY A 155 -10.75 1.48 -8.07
C GLY A 155 -10.10 2.20 -6.87
N GLN A 156 -9.04 2.96 -7.06
CA GLN A 156 -8.51 3.88 -6.07
C GLN A 156 -9.53 5.00 -5.79
N LYS A 157 -9.59 5.49 -4.55
CA LYS A 157 -10.57 6.53 -4.16
C LYS A 157 -10.34 7.86 -4.92
N PRO A 158 -11.42 8.60 -5.25
CA PRO A 158 -11.34 9.81 -6.09
C PRO A 158 -10.47 10.96 -5.56
N HIS A 159 -10.23 11.01 -4.26
CA HIS A 159 -9.41 12.07 -3.62
C HIS A 159 -7.90 11.86 -3.74
N PHE A 160 -7.44 10.77 -4.38
CA PHE A 160 -6.03 10.59 -4.72
C PHE A 160 -5.69 11.28 -6.03
N LEU A 161 -4.41 11.66 -6.19
CA LEU A 161 -3.93 12.48 -7.30
C LEU A 161 -4.31 11.93 -8.69
N ILE A 162 -4.01 10.66 -8.95
CA ILE A 162 -4.23 10.06 -10.28
C ILE A 162 -5.73 9.99 -10.63
N PRO A 163 -6.62 9.46 -9.77
CA PRO A 163 -8.07 9.54 -9.97
C PRO A 163 -8.59 10.97 -10.16
N GLU A 164 -8.08 11.93 -9.38
CA GLU A 164 -8.46 13.34 -9.48
C GLU A 164 -8.14 13.93 -10.87
N ILE A 165 -6.92 13.67 -11.37
CA ILE A 165 -6.51 14.13 -12.71
C ILE A 165 -7.38 13.47 -13.79
N ILE A 166 -7.58 12.15 -13.71
CA ILE A 166 -8.40 11.41 -14.69
C ILE A 166 -9.83 11.95 -14.71
N ALA A 167 -10.43 12.23 -13.56
CA ALA A 167 -11.77 12.81 -13.47
C ALA A 167 -11.85 14.20 -14.12
N GLN A 168 -10.80 15.04 -13.97
CA GLN A 168 -10.74 16.33 -14.64
C GLN A 168 -10.56 16.18 -16.16
N VAL A 169 -9.76 15.23 -16.62
CA VAL A 169 -9.59 14.90 -18.04
C VAL A 169 -10.93 14.45 -18.67
N HIS A 170 -11.68 13.60 -18.01
CA HIS A 170 -12.99 13.17 -18.50
C HIS A 170 -14.00 14.32 -18.61
N LYS A 171 -13.95 15.29 -17.72
CA LYS A 171 -14.79 16.49 -17.78
C LYS A 171 -14.39 17.45 -18.90
N LYS A 172 -13.28 17.18 -19.60
CA LYS A 172 -12.72 18.02 -20.68
C LYS A 172 -12.53 19.49 -20.27
N ASN A 173 -12.19 19.71 -19.00
CA ASN A 173 -11.94 21.03 -18.43
C ASN A 173 -10.44 21.24 -18.20
N THR A 174 -10.07 22.48 -17.86
CA THR A 174 -8.73 22.80 -17.35
C THR A 174 -8.38 21.92 -16.14
N ILE A 175 -7.22 21.29 -16.18
CA ILE A 175 -6.70 20.51 -15.05
C ILE A 175 -6.12 21.48 -14.01
N LYS A 176 -6.71 21.50 -12.83
CA LYS A 176 -6.31 22.39 -11.71
C LYS A 176 -5.64 21.56 -10.62
N LEU A 177 -4.43 21.92 -10.27
CA LEU A 177 -3.63 21.24 -9.24
C LEU A 177 -2.90 22.25 -8.36
N LYS A 178 -2.57 21.88 -7.13
CA LYS A 178 -1.92 22.76 -6.16
C LYS A 178 -0.47 23.04 -6.53
N ASP A 179 0.30 21.97 -6.81
CA ASP A 179 1.71 22.04 -7.16
C ASP A 179 2.04 20.92 -8.17
N LEU A 180 2.89 21.25 -9.15
CA LEU A 180 3.30 20.33 -10.21
C LEU A 180 4.69 19.71 -9.99
N ASN A 181 5.44 20.22 -9.01
CA ASN A 181 6.84 19.88 -8.81
C ASN A 181 7.09 18.60 -8.01
N PRO A 182 6.32 18.28 -6.93
CA PRO A 182 6.62 17.12 -6.09
C PRO A 182 6.73 15.83 -6.91
N ARG A 183 7.76 15.05 -6.60
CA ARG A 183 8.05 13.78 -7.27
C ARG A 183 7.80 12.62 -6.36
N ARG A 184 7.15 11.57 -6.86
CA ARG A 184 6.83 10.35 -6.10
C ARG A 184 7.06 9.10 -6.96
N ASP A 185 7.41 8.02 -6.28
CA ASP A 185 7.45 6.69 -6.86
C ASP A 185 6.03 6.13 -6.94
N TYR A 186 5.56 5.87 -8.16
CA TYR A 186 4.22 5.34 -8.42
C TYR A 186 4.29 3.92 -8.95
N LEU A 187 3.77 2.99 -8.16
CA LEU A 187 3.69 1.57 -8.52
C LEU A 187 2.26 1.16 -8.86
N TYR A 188 2.08 0.44 -9.96
CA TYR A 188 0.78 -0.11 -10.33
C TYR A 188 0.34 -1.20 -9.35
N VAL A 189 -0.95 -1.22 -9.01
CA VAL A 189 -1.48 -2.08 -7.95
C VAL A 189 -1.26 -3.58 -8.20
N ASP A 190 -1.31 -4.03 -9.46
CA ASP A 190 -1.14 -5.44 -9.79
C ASP A 190 0.32 -5.89 -9.56
N ASP A 191 1.31 -5.02 -9.76
CA ASP A 191 2.71 -5.29 -9.42
C ASP A 191 2.92 -5.42 -7.90
N LEU A 192 2.21 -4.61 -7.08
CA LEU A 192 2.21 -4.80 -5.62
C LEU A 192 1.59 -6.14 -5.24
N VAL A 193 0.49 -6.53 -5.87
CA VAL A 193 -0.17 -7.82 -5.61
C VAL A 193 0.77 -8.98 -5.94
N GLU A 194 1.53 -8.90 -7.04
CA GLU A 194 2.57 -9.89 -7.36
C GLU A 194 3.61 -9.98 -6.24
N ALA A 195 4.11 -8.84 -5.75
CA ALA A 195 5.04 -8.82 -4.62
C ALA A 195 4.46 -9.48 -3.37
N LEU A 196 3.18 -9.22 -3.05
CA LEU A 196 2.49 -9.82 -1.91
C LEU A 196 2.42 -11.35 -2.05
N LEU A 197 2.05 -11.88 -3.22
CA LEU A 197 2.00 -13.33 -3.45
C LEU A 197 3.35 -14.00 -3.24
N LEU A 198 4.44 -13.35 -3.64
CA LEU A 198 5.80 -13.89 -3.47
C LEU A 198 6.24 -13.98 -2.00
N THR A 199 5.59 -13.27 -1.08
CA THR A 199 5.87 -13.38 0.36
C THR A 199 5.33 -14.68 0.99
N MET A 200 4.51 -15.46 0.29
CA MET A 200 3.96 -16.72 0.81
C MET A 200 4.97 -17.88 0.82
N GLY A 201 6.18 -17.66 0.33
CA GLY A 201 7.26 -18.65 0.39
C GLY A 201 7.71 -18.97 1.82
N PRO A 202 8.51 -20.03 1.99
CA PRO A 202 9.09 -20.37 3.30
C PRO A 202 9.91 -19.19 3.85
N SER A 203 9.57 -18.74 5.04
CA SER A 203 10.24 -17.62 5.70
C SER A 203 10.40 -17.89 7.18
N GLN A 204 11.43 -17.32 7.80
CA GLN A 204 11.66 -17.34 9.26
C GLN A 204 12.09 -15.94 9.69
N GLY A 205 11.72 -15.56 10.92
CA GLY A 205 12.04 -14.25 11.46
C GLY A 205 11.25 -13.12 10.81
N CYS A 206 11.84 -11.93 10.76
CA CYS A 206 11.22 -10.73 10.21
C CYS A 206 11.96 -10.25 8.96
N HIS A 207 11.24 -10.12 7.84
CA HIS A 207 11.75 -9.55 6.61
C HIS A 207 11.03 -8.25 6.28
N ILE A 208 11.74 -7.27 5.73
CA ILE A 208 11.18 -5.98 5.35
C ILE A 208 11.57 -5.69 3.92
N TYR A 209 10.61 -5.26 3.08
CA TYR A 209 10.85 -4.93 1.69
C TYR A 209 10.20 -3.62 1.30
N ASN A 210 10.97 -2.72 0.71
CA ASN A 210 10.43 -1.60 -0.03
C ASN A 210 9.86 -2.09 -1.35
N ILE A 211 8.63 -1.71 -1.64
CA ILE A 211 7.93 -2.08 -2.87
C ILE A 211 7.49 -0.80 -3.58
N GLY A 212 8.21 -0.45 -4.63
CA GLY A 212 8.03 0.72 -5.46
C GLY A 212 8.41 0.43 -6.92
N TYR A 213 8.34 1.45 -7.76
CA TYR A 213 8.79 1.34 -9.14
C TYR A 213 10.32 1.51 -9.28
N GLY A 214 10.95 2.13 -8.29
CA GLY A 214 12.39 2.40 -8.26
C GLY A 214 12.79 3.69 -8.99
N SER A 215 11.81 4.52 -9.37
CA SER A 215 12.02 5.86 -9.90
C SER A 215 10.82 6.75 -9.60
N SER A 216 11.00 8.07 -9.62
CA SER A 216 9.93 9.02 -9.32
C SER A 216 9.42 9.73 -10.56
N LEU A 217 8.14 10.14 -10.51
CA LEU A 217 7.50 11.02 -11.48
C LEU A 217 7.02 12.29 -10.77
N SER A 218 7.22 13.45 -11.37
CA SER A 218 6.61 14.70 -10.94
C SER A 218 5.11 14.72 -11.26
N VAL A 219 4.37 15.57 -10.57
CA VAL A 219 2.94 15.78 -10.87
C VAL A 219 2.76 16.26 -12.32
N ALA A 220 3.66 17.09 -12.84
CA ALA A 220 3.65 17.53 -14.24
C ALA A 220 3.80 16.35 -15.22
N GLU A 221 4.76 15.45 -14.98
CA GLU A 221 4.97 14.24 -15.81
C GLU A 221 3.76 13.30 -15.76
N ILE A 222 3.11 13.15 -14.59
CA ILE A 222 1.88 12.37 -14.42
C ILE A 222 0.75 12.95 -15.28
N VAL A 223 0.51 14.27 -15.19
CA VAL A 223 -0.51 14.95 -16.00
C VAL A 223 -0.25 14.74 -17.49
N HIS A 224 1.02 14.92 -17.91
CA HIS A 224 1.41 14.73 -19.30
C HIS A 224 1.12 13.30 -19.78
N ALA A 225 1.54 12.30 -19.01
CA ALA A 225 1.32 10.88 -19.35
C ALA A 225 -0.19 10.53 -19.42
N ILE A 226 -1.00 11.05 -18.50
CA ILE A 226 -2.46 10.82 -18.51
C ILE A 226 -3.08 11.47 -19.74
N GLN A 227 -2.70 12.69 -20.09
CA GLN A 227 -3.23 13.37 -21.27
C GLN A 227 -2.85 12.66 -22.57
N ILE A 228 -1.62 12.14 -22.69
CA ILE A 228 -1.21 11.34 -23.85
C ILE A 228 -2.12 10.12 -24.00
N VAL A 229 -2.34 9.35 -22.93
CA VAL A 229 -3.20 8.15 -22.98
C VAL A 229 -4.64 8.50 -23.29
N ALA A 230 -5.14 9.62 -22.76
CA ALA A 230 -6.50 10.11 -23.00
C ALA A 230 -6.69 10.78 -24.37
N GLY A 231 -5.62 11.04 -25.13
CA GLY A 231 -5.66 11.77 -26.41
C GLY A 231 -6.11 13.23 -26.23
N THR A 232 -5.70 13.90 -25.15
CA THR A 232 -6.10 15.29 -24.83
C THR A 232 -4.89 16.20 -24.65
N THR A 233 -5.12 17.52 -24.79
CA THR A 233 -4.14 18.59 -24.57
C THR A 233 -4.78 19.72 -23.76
N LEU A 234 -5.44 19.38 -22.67
CA LEU A 234 -6.14 20.34 -21.82
C LEU A 234 -5.17 21.29 -21.13
N PRO A 235 -5.53 22.58 -20.92
CA PRO A 235 -4.73 23.50 -20.13
C PRO A 235 -4.51 22.98 -18.72
N VAL A 236 -3.32 23.21 -18.17
CA VAL A 236 -2.95 22.84 -16.79
C VAL A 236 -2.68 24.11 -16.00
N LEU A 237 -3.39 24.29 -14.90
CA LEU A 237 -3.18 25.41 -13.97
C LEU A 237 -2.63 24.89 -12.66
N SER A 238 -1.49 25.45 -12.25
CA SER A 238 -0.91 25.24 -10.92
C SER A 238 -1.22 26.45 -10.05
N GLU A 239 -1.65 26.20 -8.84
CA GLU A 239 -1.80 27.24 -7.82
C GLU A 239 -0.43 27.64 -7.22
N ASN A 240 0.62 26.86 -7.50
CA ASN A 240 1.97 26.98 -6.94
C ASN A 240 1.98 27.03 -5.40
N LEU A 241 1.02 26.29 -4.78
CA LEU A 241 0.89 26.18 -3.34
C LEU A 241 1.59 24.90 -2.86
N ALA A 242 2.84 25.04 -2.44
CA ALA A 242 3.54 23.96 -1.75
C ALA A 242 2.85 23.65 -0.41
N ARG A 243 2.79 22.37 -0.06
CA ARG A 243 2.34 21.95 1.27
C ARG A 243 3.43 22.23 2.28
N GLU A 244 3.04 22.54 3.50
CA GLU A 244 3.99 22.60 4.61
C GLU A 244 4.68 21.24 4.77
N ASN A 245 6.01 21.25 4.89
CA ASN A 245 6.85 20.04 4.96
C ASN A 245 6.70 19.08 3.74
N GLU A 246 6.44 19.64 2.53
CA GLU A 246 6.39 18.84 1.30
C GLU A 246 7.75 18.20 1.02
N ILE A 247 7.73 16.91 0.75
CA ILE A 247 8.92 16.15 0.35
C ILE A 247 9.10 16.33 -1.17
N SER A 248 10.23 16.89 -1.61
CA SER A 248 10.48 17.23 -3.02
C SER A 248 10.56 16.00 -3.92
N ASP A 249 11.26 14.95 -3.49
CA ASP A 249 11.45 13.73 -4.27
C ASP A 249 11.53 12.48 -3.38
N VAL A 250 10.90 11.38 -3.83
CA VAL A 250 10.84 10.10 -3.12
C VAL A 250 10.77 8.95 -4.10
N TYR A 251 11.72 8.00 -4.01
CA TYR A 251 11.63 6.70 -4.69
C TYR A 251 12.39 5.61 -3.96
N ALA A 252 11.94 4.37 -4.15
CA ALA A 252 12.44 3.18 -3.47
C ALA A 252 13.76 2.67 -4.06
N ASP A 253 14.64 2.18 -3.19
CA ASP A 253 15.57 1.12 -3.58
C ASP A 253 14.82 -0.21 -3.50
N ILE A 254 14.66 -0.87 -4.64
CA ILE A 254 13.96 -2.16 -4.76
C ILE A 254 14.91 -3.35 -4.89
N SER A 255 16.21 -3.13 -4.69
CA SER A 255 17.24 -4.13 -4.91
C SER A 255 17.10 -5.35 -3.97
N LEU A 256 16.66 -5.12 -2.73
CA LEU A 256 16.42 -6.19 -1.76
C LEU A 256 15.24 -7.08 -2.18
N ALA A 257 14.12 -6.50 -2.59
CA ALA A 257 12.97 -7.23 -3.10
C ALA A 257 13.33 -8.00 -4.38
N ASN A 258 14.09 -7.40 -5.29
CA ASN A 258 14.59 -8.09 -6.48
C ASN A 258 15.47 -9.30 -6.12
N LYS A 259 16.42 -9.14 -5.19
CA LYS A 259 17.36 -10.20 -4.81
C LYS A 259 16.69 -11.34 -4.04
N GLN A 260 15.78 -11.05 -3.11
CA GLN A 260 15.25 -12.05 -2.18
C GLN A 260 13.89 -12.62 -2.61
N LEU A 261 13.03 -11.80 -3.24
CA LEU A 261 11.74 -12.23 -3.75
C LEU A 261 11.75 -12.52 -5.26
N ASN A 262 12.86 -12.24 -5.97
CA ASN A 262 12.94 -12.26 -7.44
C ASN A 262 11.83 -11.38 -8.07
N TRP A 263 11.50 -10.27 -7.42
CA TRP A 263 10.45 -9.35 -7.81
C TRP A 263 11.00 -8.05 -8.39
N ARG A 264 10.34 -7.56 -9.41
CA ARG A 264 10.52 -6.22 -9.98
C ARG A 264 9.21 -5.73 -10.60
N PRO A 265 8.95 -4.42 -10.64
CA PRO A 265 7.75 -3.89 -11.31
C PRO A 265 7.81 -4.22 -12.80
N ARG A 266 6.65 -4.54 -13.39
CA ARG A 266 6.53 -4.90 -14.81
C ARG A 266 5.68 -3.91 -15.58
N THR A 267 4.79 -3.21 -14.90
CA THR A 267 3.82 -2.30 -15.51
C THR A 267 4.40 -0.89 -15.54
N SER A 268 4.71 -0.38 -16.71
CA SER A 268 5.10 1.03 -16.86
C SER A 268 3.95 1.97 -16.45
N PHE A 269 4.27 3.22 -16.10
CA PHE A 269 3.25 4.19 -15.70
C PHE A 269 2.20 4.40 -16.81
N ALA A 270 2.63 4.51 -18.08
CA ALA A 270 1.72 4.67 -19.22
C ALA A 270 0.79 3.45 -19.41
N GLU A 271 1.30 2.24 -19.26
CA GLU A 271 0.49 1.01 -19.31
C GLU A 271 -0.52 0.96 -18.15
N GLY A 272 -0.11 1.30 -16.93
CA GLY A 272 -1.00 1.36 -15.78
C GLY A 272 -2.13 2.37 -15.96
N ILE A 273 -1.85 3.55 -16.52
CA ILE A 273 -2.87 4.54 -16.88
C ILE A 273 -3.80 4.00 -17.96
N LYS A 274 -3.26 3.38 -19.02
CA LYS A 274 -4.07 2.74 -20.08
C LYS A 274 -5.01 1.68 -19.49
N ASN A 275 -4.52 0.85 -18.58
CA ASN A 275 -5.34 -0.17 -17.90
C ASN A 275 -6.48 0.48 -17.10
N ILE A 276 -6.24 1.62 -16.42
CA ILE A 276 -7.31 2.35 -15.72
C ILE A 276 -8.39 2.82 -16.70
N PHE A 277 -8.00 3.44 -17.83
CA PHE A 277 -8.97 3.90 -18.82
C PHE A 277 -9.82 2.77 -19.42
N LEU A 278 -9.22 1.59 -19.64
CA LEU A 278 -9.93 0.41 -20.13
C LEU A 278 -11.02 -0.10 -19.19
N THR A 279 -10.90 0.15 -17.88
CA THR A 279 -11.92 -0.28 -16.90
C THR A 279 -13.15 0.63 -16.87
N GLY A 280 -13.08 1.85 -17.40
CA GLY A 280 -14.15 2.84 -17.34
C GLY A 280 -14.50 3.35 -15.94
N VAL A 281 -13.75 3.00 -14.90
CA VAL A 281 -14.09 3.25 -13.48
C VAL A 281 -14.21 4.75 -13.13
N TYR A 282 -13.57 5.63 -13.88
CA TYR A 282 -13.61 7.10 -13.66
C TYR A 282 -14.30 7.85 -14.80
N ALA A 283 -15.04 7.17 -15.67
CA ALA A 283 -15.71 7.76 -16.84
C ALA A 283 -17.10 8.37 -16.54
N ALA A 284 -17.56 8.32 -15.29
CA ALA A 284 -18.90 8.81 -14.87
C ALA A 284 -18.83 10.10 -14.06
#